data_af7ea525218a46dbc86af8b1d4778263
#
_entry.id   af7ea525218a46dbc86af8b1d4778263
#
_cell.length_a   1.000
_cell.length_b   1.000
_cell.length_c   1.000
_cell.angle_alpha   90.00
_cell.angle_beta   90.00
_cell.angle_gamma   90.00
#
_symmetry.space_group_name_H-M   'P 1'
#
loop_
_entity.id
_entity.type
_entity.pdbx_description
1 polymer ?
#
loop_
_entity_poly.entity_id
_entity_poly.type
_entity_poly.pdbx_seq_one_letter_code
_entity_poly.pdbx_strand_id
1 'polypeptide(L)'
;MNIMRFGAALLVVAGHFRVFFFEDYSEAPQTVGHAILYSFTSVGAEAVVVFFVLSGFWVGGSAWTRVRGGGFAWKSYAIARVTRLWIVLLPALALTVILDALGKHLFASADAYSASATYAALDANPDHSLLTLVGNVFFLQDIWVQPYGTNNPLWSLSYEFWYYLLFPVFALAVVSRLHWALRLLYGILAVAIVIFVGPEVLLLMPAWILGAIVGANRGTIAAFLRRSPRPAVRVAQVVLAVGVLAAMVAHHQIPAPLRLDSLALGAITALLVASLVVDIRLPGKADLVLSGSSNAAHWSYSLYAVHMPIVVFLAAMLVPAKAERWTIDPPHVLLGLALISGICAFAWGFGRLTEHNTDRVRRTVSSWFQRRSGRSANNRGAMTAGNHPGHPSAESPAQGDAQ
;
A
#
# COMPACT_ATOMS: atom_id res chain seq x y z
N MET A 1 -11.22 -10.50 2.71
CA MET A 1 -10.33 -9.36 2.35
C MET A 1 -8.94 -9.43 3.03
N ASN A 2 -8.85 -9.68 4.33
CA ASN A 2 -7.55 -9.78 5.02
C ASN A 2 -6.64 -10.87 4.44
N ILE A 3 -7.22 -12.04 4.16
CA ILE A 3 -6.52 -13.17 3.53
C ILE A 3 -6.00 -12.80 2.13
N MET A 4 -6.77 -12.06 1.35
CA MET A 4 -6.33 -11.61 0.02
C MET A 4 -5.10 -10.72 0.11
N ARG A 5 -5.07 -9.78 1.08
CA ARG A 5 -3.89 -8.93 1.31
C ARG A 5 -2.65 -9.74 1.68
N PHE A 6 -2.79 -10.65 2.63
CA PHE A 6 -1.67 -11.48 3.06
C PHE A 6 -1.24 -12.45 1.95
N GLY A 7 -2.19 -13.11 1.28
CA GLY A 7 -1.90 -14.01 0.15
C GLY A 7 -1.21 -13.28 -1.00
N ALA A 8 -1.67 -12.07 -1.35
CA ALA A 8 -1.00 -11.25 -2.36
C ALA A 8 0.44 -10.87 -1.96
N ALA A 9 0.68 -10.49 -0.69
CA ALA A 9 2.03 -10.22 -0.19
C ALA A 9 2.91 -11.46 -0.29
N LEU A 10 2.38 -12.62 0.09
CA LEU A 10 3.11 -13.88 0.04
C LEU A 10 3.47 -14.30 -1.40
N LEU A 11 2.56 -14.08 -2.37
CA LEU A 11 2.85 -14.33 -3.79
C LEU A 11 3.96 -13.43 -4.31
N VAL A 12 3.99 -12.15 -3.91
CA VAL A 12 5.09 -11.24 -4.25
C VAL A 12 6.42 -11.74 -3.66
N VAL A 13 6.43 -12.11 -2.38
CA VAL A 13 7.63 -12.66 -1.72
C VAL A 13 8.10 -13.94 -2.39
N ALA A 14 7.19 -14.87 -2.66
CA ALA A 14 7.52 -16.15 -3.30
C ALA A 14 8.08 -15.95 -4.72
N GLY A 15 7.52 -14.98 -5.47
CA GLY A 15 8.01 -14.63 -6.80
C GLY A 15 9.44 -14.07 -6.78
N HIS A 16 9.69 -13.08 -5.92
CA HIS A 16 11.03 -12.50 -5.77
C HIS A 16 12.02 -13.54 -5.23
N PHE A 17 11.63 -14.32 -4.21
CA PHE A 17 12.46 -15.38 -3.67
C PHE A 17 12.85 -16.39 -4.77
N ARG A 18 11.90 -16.85 -5.60
CA ARG A 18 12.19 -17.76 -6.70
C ARG A 18 13.21 -17.18 -7.69
N VAL A 19 13.06 -15.92 -8.09
CA VAL A 19 13.97 -15.28 -9.06
C VAL A 19 15.42 -15.30 -8.58
N PHE A 20 15.64 -15.14 -7.28
CA PHE A 20 17.01 -15.10 -6.71
C PHE A 20 17.57 -16.46 -6.39
N PHE A 21 16.74 -17.42 -6.01
CA PHE A 21 17.21 -18.70 -5.45
C PHE A 21 17.09 -19.88 -6.40
N PHE A 22 16.11 -19.85 -7.32
CA PHE A 22 15.87 -20.99 -8.20
C PHE A 22 16.21 -20.64 -9.66
N GLU A 23 16.66 -21.66 -10.42
CA GLU A 23 16.91 -21.58 -11.87
C GLU A 23 15.69 -21.03 -12.63
N ASP A 24 15.90 -20.54 -13.87
CA ASP A 24 14.79 -20.06 -14.69
C ASP A 24 13.98 -21.25 -15.23
N TYR A 25 12.68 -21.04 -15.53
CA TYR A 25 11.79 -22.09 -16.00
C TYR A 25 12.30 -22.80 -17.25
N SER A 26 13.00 -22.08 -18.13
CA SER A 26 13.63 -22.62 -19.33
C SER A 26 14.76 -23.60 -19.05
N GLU A 27 15.40 -23.51 -17.89
CA GLU A 27 16.50 -24.35 -17.44
C GLU A 27 16.00 -25.55 -16.61
N ALA A 28 14.81 -25.44 -16.01
CA ALA A 28 14.20 -26.44 -15.16
C ALA A 28 13.58 -27.60 -15.98
N PRO A 29 13.51 -28.81 -15.39
CA PRO A 29 12.78 -29.91 -16.00
C PRO A 29 11.33 -29.58 -16.30
N GLN A 30 10.88 -29.82 -17.53
CA GLN A 30 9.55 -29.46 -18.01
C GLN A 30 8.48 -30.44 -17.52
N THR A 31 8.27 -30.53 -16.20
CA THR A 31 7.26 -31.37 -15.57
C THR A 31 6.03 -30.55 -15.18
N VAL A 32 4.88 -31.20 -15.02
CA VAL A 32 3.63 -30.56 -14.58
C VAL A 32 3.82 -29.88 -13.20
N GLY A 33 4.58 -30.49 -12.27
CA GLY A 33 4.87 -29.93 -10.95
C GLY A 33 5.66 -28.61 -11.05
N HIS A 34 6.70 -28.56 -11.90
CA HIS A 34 7.47 -27.35 -12.17
C HIS A 34 6.58 -26.27 -12.82
N ALA A 35 5.80 -26.62 -13.84
CA ALA A 35 4.89 -25.67 -14.48
C ALA A 35 3.91 -25.03 -13.48
N ILE A 36 3.34 -25.82 -12.58
CA ILE A 36 2.44 -25.33 -11.52
C ILE A 36 3.21 -24.38 -10.58
N LEU A 37 4.37 -24.78 -10.06
CA LEU A 37 5.16 -23.98 -9.11
C LEU A 37 5.54 -22.62 -9.72
N TYR A 38 6.05 -22.63 -10.97
CA TYR A 38 6.43 -21.40 -11.67
C TYR A 38 5.21 -20.53 -11.97
N SER A 39 4.08 -21.11 -12.40
CA SER A 39 2.86 -20.34 -12.63
C SER A 39 2.39 -19.60 -11.38
N PHE A 40 2.43 -20.23 -10.20
CA PHE A 40 2.03 -19.59 -8.95
C PHE A 40 3.07 -18.60 -8.40
N THR A 41 4.35 -18.81 -8.65
CA THR A 41 5.40 -17.92 -8.15
C THR A 41 5.78 -16.81 -9.13
N SER A 42 5.21 -16.79 -10.33
CA SER A 42 5.46 -15.72 -11.32
C SER A 42 4.47 -14.56 -11.26
N VAL A 43 3.38 -14.70 -10.51
CA VAL A 43 2.26 -13.73 -10.47
C VAL A 43 2.44 -12.60 -9.45
N GLY A 44 3.68 -12.26 -9.11
CA GLY A 44 3.98 -11.21 -8.11
C GLY A 44 3.49 -9.82 -8.54
N ALA A 45 3.68 -9.45 -9.81
CA ALA A 45 3.22 -8.17 -10.35
C ALA A 45 1.69 -8.10 -10.39
N GLU A 46 1.02 -9.19 -10.74
CA GLU A 46 -0.42 -9.33 -10.76
C GLU A 46 -1.01 -9.22 -9.34
N ALA A 47 -0.30 -9.74 -8.35
CA ALA A 47 -0.69 -9.60 -6.94
C ALA A 47 -0.74 -8.13 -6.47
N VAL A 48 0.08 -7.25 -7.06
CA VAL A 48 0.03 -5.81 -6.78
C VAL A 48 -1.28 -5.19 -7.27
N VAL A 49 -1.88 -5.66 -8.37
CA VAL A 49 -3.20 -5.20 -8.83
C VAL A 49 -4.27 -5.50 -7.77
N VAL A 50 -4.20 -6.65 -7.10
CA VAL A 50 -5.09 -6.99 -5.98
C VAL A 50 -4.93 -5.99 -4.83
N PHE A 51 -3.70 -5.59 -4.50
CA PHE A 51 -3.46 -4.54 -3.49
C PHE A 51 -4.09 -3.20 -3.90
N PHE A 52 -3.97 -2.79 -5.15
CA PHE A 52 -4.58 -1.54 -5.61
C PHE A 52 -6.11 -1.57 -5.51
N VAL A 53 -6.78 -2.66 -5.89
CA VAL A 53 -8.24 -2.80 -5.72
C VAL A 53 -8.63 -2.73 -4.25
N LEU A 54 -7.91 -3.43 -3.35
CA LEU A 54 -8.19 -3.40 -1.90
C LEU A 54 -7.93 -2.01 -1.30
N SER A 55 -6.86 -1.34 -1.73
CA SER A 55 -6.55 0.03 -1.31
C SER A 55 -7.64 1.00 -1.77
N GLY A 56 -8.07 0.92 -3.03
CA GLY A 56 -9.19 1.68 -3.57
C GLY A 56 -10.48 1.47 -2.76
N PHE A 57 -10.81 0.22 -2.44
CA PHE A 57 -11.99 -0.11 -1.64
C PHE A 57 -11.98 0.59 -0.27
N TRP A 58 -10.89 0.51 0.48
CA TRP A 58 -10.82 1.07 1.83
C TRP A 58 -10.63 2.59 1.81
N VAL A 59 -9.74 3.11 0.97
CA VAL A 59 -9.36 4.52 0.99
C VAL A 59 -10.21 5.34 0.06
N GLY A 60 -10.32 4.94 -1.21
CA GLY A 60 -11.10 5.66 -2.22
C GLY A 60 -12.57 5.69 -1.88
N GLY A 61 -13.16 4.54 -1.53
CA GLY A 61 -14.56 4.46 -1.13
C GLY A 61 -14.90 5.36 0.06
N SER A 62 -14.01 5.42 1.08
CA SER A 62 -14.21 6.30 2.24
C SER A 62 -14.02 7.78 1.89
N ALA A 63 -13.04 8.13 1.04
CA ALA A 63 -12.81 9.49 0.60
C ALA A 63 -14.00 10.00 -0.23
N TRP A 64 -14.47 9.22 -1.19
CA TRP A 64 -15.64 9.53 -2.01
C TRP A 64 -16.87 9.83 -1.15
N THR A 65 -17.20 8.95 -0.20
CA THR A 65 -18.37 9.11 0.67
C THR A 65 -18.28 10.40 1.49
N ARG A 66 -17.08 10.74 2.01
CA ARG A 66 -16.87 11.97 2.78
C ARG A 66 -16.97 13.22 1.91
N VAL A 67 -16.39 13.22 0.70
CA VAL A 67 -16.48 14.35 -0.23
C VAL A 67 -17.93 14.60 -0.62
N ARG A 68 -18.67 13.55 -1.01
CA ARG A 68 -20.09 13.64 -1.39
C ARG A 68 -20.97 14.13 -0.25
N GLY A 69 -20.67 13.72 0.99
CA GLY A 69 -21.37 14.14 2.19
C GLY A 69 -20.98 15.54 2.71
N GLY A 70 -20.01 16.23 2.10
CA GLY A 70 -19.50 17.53 2.55
C GLY A 70 -18.61 17.50 3.79
N GLY A 71 -18.29 16.30 4.32
CA GLY A 71 -17.49 16.13 5.53
C GLY A 71 -16.00 15.79 5.28
N PHE A 72 -15.46 16.13 4.10
CA PHE A 72 -14.04 15.84 3.80
C PHE A 72 -13.12 16.88 4.44
N ALA A 73 -12.19 16.43 5.26
CA ALA A 73 -11.21 17.26 5.94
C ALA A 73 -9.77 16.82 5.57
N TRP A 74 -9.06 17.64 4.80
CA TRP A 74 -7.70 17.37 4.32
C TRP A 74 -6.74 17.03 5.44
N LYS A 75 -6.76 17.79 6.54
CA LYS A 75 -5.83 17.58 7.67
C LYS A 75 -5.93 16.18 8.25
N SER A 76 -7.13 15.73 8.61
CA SER A 76 -7.34 14.40 9.20
C SER A 76 -7.08 13.28 8.19
N TYR A 77 -7.43 13.51 6.92
CA TYR A 77 -7.17 12.57 5.84
C TYR A 77 -5.66 12.40 5.59
N ALA A 78 -4.93 13.51 5.40
CA ALA A 78 -3.49 13.48 5.15
C ALA A 78 -2.72 12.84 6.31
N ILE A 79 -3.01 13.24 7.57
CA ILE A 79 -2.39 12.63 8.75
C ILE A 79 -2.61 11.11 8.73
N ALA A 80 -3.84 10.65 8.47
CA ALA A 80 -4.15 9.23 8.48
C ALA A 80 -3.43 8.44 7.37
N ARG A 81 -3.20 9.04 6.19
CA ARG A 81 -2.54 8.36 5.06
C ARG A 81 -1.02 8.40 5.22
N VAL A 82 -0.46 9.57 5.47
CA VAL A 82 0.99 9.75 5.62
C VAL A 82 1.53 8.95 6.80
N THR A 83 0.89 9.01 7.96
CA THR A 83 1.33 8.20 9.12
C THR A 83 1.28 6.71 8.83
N ARG A 84 0.27 6.23 8.10
CA ARG A 84 0.16 4.81 7.72
C ARG A 84 1.30 4.36 6.80
N LEU A 85 1.69 5.19 5.82
CA LEU A 85 2.74 4.85 4.89
C LEU A 85 4.13 5.01 5.52
N TRP A 86 4.42 6.14 6.14
CA TRP A 86 5.76 6.44 6.67
C TRP A 86 6.16 5.57 7.85
N ILE A 87 5.23 5.12 8.67
CA ILE A 87 5.56 4.27 9.84
C ILE A 87 6.22 2.94 9.44
N VAL A 88 5.97 2.48 8.22
CA VAL A 88 6.59 1.27 7.66
C VAL A 88 7.71 1.65 6.69
N LEU A 89 7.48 2.63 5.80
CA LEU A 89 8.44 3.01 4.77
C LEU A 89 9.79 3.47 5.35
N LEU A 90 9.78 4.37 6.35
CA LEU A 90 11.04 4.92 6.89
C LEU A 90 11.92 3.84 7.53
N PRO A 91 11.40 2.96 8.41
CA PRO A 91 12.20 1.84 8.91
C PRO A 91 12.58 0.83 7.82
N ALA A 92 11.75 0.62 6.79
CA ALA A 92 12.09 -0.27 5.68
C ALA A 92 13.23 0.29 4.83
N LEU A 93 13.25 1.61 4.56
CA LEU A 93 14.37 2.27 3.90
C LEU A 93 15.66 2.17 4.76
N ALA A 94 15.56 2.38 6.06
CA ALA A 94 16.70 2.20 6.96
C ALA A 94 17.24 0.77 6.94
N LEU A 95 16.34 -0.23 6.93
CA LEU A 95 16.71 -1.63 6.78
C LEU A 95 17.40 -1.89 5.43
N THR A 96 16.89 -1.33 4.34
CA THR A 96 17.51 -1.44 3.01
C THR A 96 18.92 -0.85 3.02
N VAL A 97 19.10 0.38 3.58
CA VAL A 97 20.44 1.00 3.73
C VAL A 97 21.40 0.06 4.46
N ILE A 98 20.96 -0.54 5.57
CA ILE A 98 21.81 -1.40 6.40
C ILE A 98 22.15 -2.70 5.66
N LEU A 99 21.15 -3.38 5.10
CA LEU A 99 21.36 -4.69 4.44
C LEU A 99 22.18 -4.54 3.14
N ASP A 100 21.94 -3.48 2.36
CA ASP A 100 22.72 -3.23 1.14
C ASP A 100 24.16 -2.86 1.46
N ALA A 101 24.39 -2.03 2.49
CA ALA A 101 25.75 -1.69 2.92
C ALA A 101 26.50 -2.93 3.45
N LEU A 102 25.86 -3.74 4.30
CA LEU A 102 26.44 -4.99 4.80
C LEU A 102 26.65 -5.99 3.68
N GLY A 103 25.67 -6.16 2.78
CA GLY A 103 25.76 -7.08 1.66
C GLY A 103 26.90 -6.73 0.72
N LYS A 104 27.03 -5.47 0.33
CA LYS A 104 28.15 -4.99 -0.49
C LYS A 104 29.51 -5.15 0.20
N HIS A 105 29.56 -5.01 1.52
CA HIS A 105 30.81 -5.18 2.28
C HIS A 105 31.19 -6.66 2.43
N LEU A 106 30.24 -7.53 2.77
CA LEU A 106 30.50 -8.93 3.07
C LEU A 106 30.50 -9.82 1.82
N PHE A 107 29.71 -9.48 0.81
CA PHE A 107 29.43 -10.28 -0.37
C PHE A 107 29.63 -9.48 -1.66
N ALA A 108 30.70 -8.68 -1.75
CA ALA A 108 30.97 -7.77 -2.87
C ALA A 108 31.06 -8.48 -4.23
N SER A 109 31.45 -9.75 -4.25
CA SER A 109 31.54 -10.58 -5.47
C SER A 109 30.22 -11.27 -5.83
N ALA A 110 29.21 -11.20 -4.98
CA ALA A 110 27.93 -11.84 -5.27
C ALA A 110 27.19 -11.08 -6.39
N ASP A 111 26.62 -11.82 -7.32
CA ASP A 111 25.90 -11.29 -8.47
C ASP A 111 24.75 -10.37 -8.08
N ALA A 112 24.10 -10.62 -6.96
CA ALA A 112 23.01 -9.80 -6.43
C ALA A 112 23.42 -8.36 -6.06
N TYR A 113 24.72 -8.11 -5.84
CA TYR A 113 25.29 -6.78 -5.55
C TYR A 113 26.26 -6.29 -6.64
N SER A 114 26.49 -7.07 -7.70
CA SER A 114 27.36 -6.71 -8.79
C SER A 114 26.55 -6.21 -10.00
N ALA A 115 27.13 -5.30 -10.79
CA ALA A 115 26.52 -4.87 -12.05
C ALA A 115 26.63 -5.92 -13.16
N SER A 116 27.27 -7.07 -12.91
CA SER A 116 27.56 -8.10 -13.93
C SER A 116 26.39 -9.03 -14.20
N ALA A 117 25.45 -9.18 -13.27
CA ALA A 117 24.29 -10.04 -13.41
C ALA A 117 22.99 -9.25 -13.31
N THR A 118 22.09 -9.50 -14.25
CA THR A 118 20.75 -8.92 -14.23
C THR A 118 19.75 -9.93 -13.67
N TYR A 119 19.08 -9.55 -12.61
CA TYR A 119 17.90 -10.25 -12.12
C TYR A 119 16.65 -9.52 -12.60
N ALA A 120 15.62 -10.23 -13.03
CA ALA A 120 14.37 -9.63 -13.51
C ALA A 120 13.64 -8.78 -12.44
N ALA A 121 14.01 -8.96 -11.16
CA ALA A 121 13.42 -8.28 -10.02
C ALA A 121 14.26 -7.11 -9.49
N LEU A 122 15.45 -6.85 -10.06
CA LEU A 122 16.33 -5.76 -9.68
C LEU A 122 16.63 -4.86 -10.88
N ASP A 123 16.79 -3.57 -10.62
CA ASP A 123 17.40 -2.66 -11.58
C ASP A 123 18.87 -3.05 -11.81
N ALA A 124 19.36 -2.87 -13.04
CA ALA A 124 20.73 -3.22 -13.39
C ALA A 124 21.79 -2.49 -12.56
N ASN A 125 21.46 -1.28 -12.07
CA ASN A 125 22.30 -0.45 -11.21
C ASN A 125 21.47 0.17 -10.09
N PRO A 126 21.28 -0.51 -8.94
CA PRO A 126 20.55 0.04 -7.80
C PRO A 126 21.19 1.33 -7.28
N ASP A 127 20.45 2.42 -7.25
CA ASP A 127 20.92 3.72 -6.80
C ASP A 127 20.83 3.86 -5.28
N HIS A 128 21.97 4.15 -4.65
CA HIS A 128 22.12 4.34 -3.20
C HIS A 128 22.42 5.80 -2.83
N SER A 129 22.21 6.74 -3.77
CA SER A 129 22.45 8.15 -3.53
C SER A 129 21.50 8.72 -2.47
N LEU A 130 21.95 9.79 -1.80
CA LEU A 130 21.11 10.53 -0.86
C LEU A 130 19.89 11.15 -1.56
N LEU A 131 20.04 11.56 -2.82
CA LEU A 131 18.93 12.09 -3.62
C LEU A 131 17.83 11.05 -3.80
N THR A 132 18.20 9.82 -4.17
CA THR A 132 17.27 8.72 -4.31
C THR A 132 16.64 8.33 -2.99
N LEU A 133 17.42 8.29 -1.88
CA LEU A 133 16.87 8.05 -0.55
C LEU A 133 15.79 9.08 -0.18
N VAL A 134 16.12 10.37 -0.32
CA VAL A 134 15.18 11.48 -0.04
C VAL A 134 13.96 11.40 -0.98
N GLY A 135 14.17 11.12 -2.26
CA GLY A 135 13.08 10.92 -3.21
C GLY A 135 12.11 9.81 -2.78
N ASN A 136 12.63 8.68 -2.29
CA ASN A 136 11.80 7.58 -1.78
C ASN A 136 11.05 7.97 -0.49
N VAL A 137 11.62 8.76 0.40
CA VAL A 137 10.91 9.30 1.57
C VAL A 137 9.68 10.12 1.15
N PHE A 138 9.76 10.84 0.03
CA PHE A 138 8.68 11.67 -0.52
C PHE A 138 7.85 10.97 -1.60
N PHE A 139 7.95 9.66 -1.75
CA PHE A 139 7.19 8.86 -2.72
C PHE A 139 7.40 9.28 -4.18
N LEU A 140 8.64 9.60 -4.55
CA LEU A 140 9.03 9.99 -5.91
C LEU A 140 9.70 8.84 -6.67
N GLN A 141 9.85 7.65 -6.06
CA GLN A 141 10.38 6.47 -6.73
C GLN A 141 9.47 6.06 -7.90
N ASP A 142 10.09 5.63 -8.96
CA ASP A 142 9.47 5.29 -10.26
C ASP A 142 8.74 6.46 -10.95
N ILE A 143 8.98 7.70 -10.46
CA ILE A 143 8.48 8.96 -11.05
C ILE A 143 9.66 9.85 -11.43
N TRP A 144 10.50 10.20 -10.46
CA TRP A 144 11.65 11.10 -10.64
C TRP A 144 12.98 10.50 -10.20
N VAL A 145 12.95 9.45 -9.38
CA VAL A 145 14.11 8.71 -8.89
C VAL A 145 13.81 7.22 -8.96
N GLN A 146 14.85 6.39 -8.94
CA GLN A 146 14.67 4.93 -8.83
C GLN A 146 14.16 4.54 -7.43
N PRO A 147 13.56 3.35 -7.26
CA PRO A 147 13.44 2.73 -5.95
C PRO A 147 14.82 2.64 -5.27
N TYR A 148 14.88 2.88 -3.97
CA TYR A 148 16.15 2.96 -3.27
C TYR A 148 16.84 1.60 -3.14
N GLY A 149 18.07 1.51 -3.62
CA GLY A 149 18.90 0.33 -3.49
C GLY A 149 18.27 -0.92 -4.10
N THR A 150 18.33 -2.02 -3.37
CA THR A 150 17.75 -3.29 -3.81
C THR A 150 16.25 -3.40 -3.59
N ASN A 151 15.59 -2.40 -2.97
CA ASN A 151 14.17 -2.47 -2.62
C ASN A 151 13.24 -2.00 -3.75
N ASN A 152 13.40 -2.60 -4.93
CA ASN A 152 12.63 -2.26 -6.12
C ASN A 152 11.09 -2.29 -5.91
N PRO A 153 10.48 -3.22 -5.15
CA PRO A 153 9.03 -3.25 -4.96
C PRO A 153 8.41 -1.96 -4.38
N LEU A 154 9.20 -1.06 -3.81
CA LEU A 154 8.71 0.21 -3.27
C LEU A 154 8.07 1.14 -4.33
N TRP A 155 8.25 0.87 -5.64
CA TRP A 155 7.58 1.63 -6.70
C TRP A 155 6.05 1.70 -6.50
N SER A 156 5.43 0.62 -6.07
CA SER A 156 3.97 0.56 -5.89
C SER A 156 3.45 1.43 -4.74
N LEU A 157 4.29 1.69 -3.71
CA LEU A 157 3.95 2.62 -2.63
C LEU A 157 3.87 4.06 -3.10
N SER A 158 4.73 4.45 -4.04
CA SER A 158 4.65 5.74 -4.71
C SER A 158 3.31 5.90 -5.41
N TYR A 159 2.91 4.94 -6.22
CA TYR A 159 1.64 4.95 -6.92
C TYR A 159 0.46 5.04 -5.94
N GLU A 160 0.48 4.26 -4.86
CA GLU A 160 -0.56 4.29 -3.82
C GLU A 160 -0.66 5.67 -3.14
N PHE A 161 0.47 6.30 -2.81
CA PHE A 161 0.50 7.65 -2.24
C PHE A 161 -0.11 8.68 -3.18
N TRP A 162 0.25 8.66 -4.47
CA TRP A 162 -0.27 9.59 -5.45
C TRP A 162 -1.74 9.37 -5.75
N TYR A 163 -2.25 8.13 -5.70
CA TYR A 163 -3.69 7.86 -5.76
C TYR A 163 -4.44 8.43 -4.55
N TYR A 164 -3.83 8.37 -3.36
CA TYR A 164 -4.40 8.97 -2.17
C TYR A 164 -4.51 10.49 -2.27
N LEU A 165 -3.65 11.14 -3.03
CA LEU A 165 -3.69 12.58 -3.26
C LEU A 165 -4.60 12.94 -4.43
N LEU A 166 -4.43 12.30 -5.58
CA LEU A 166 -5.14 12.62 -6.83
C LEU A 166 -6.65 12.36 -6.73
N PHE A 167 -7.05 11.23 -6.13
CA PHE A 167 -8.46 10.84 -6.09
C PHE A 167 -9.35 11.83 -5.31
N PRO A 168 -9.04 12.23 -4.05
CA PRO A 168 -9.86 13.23 -3.37
C PRO A 168 -9.80 14.62 -4.02
N VAL A 169 -8.66 15.02 -4.62
CA VAL A 169 -8.55 16.26 -5.40
C VAL A 169 -9.54 16.22 -6.56
N PHE A 170 -9.55 15.14 -7.35
CA PHE A 170 -10.50 14.93 -8.43
C PHE A 170 -11.96 14.91 -7.93
N ALA A 171 -12.23 14.17 -6.86
CA ALA A 171 -13.58 14.10 -6.29
C ALA A 171 -14.08 15.47 -5.82
N LEU A 172 -13.22 16.29 -5.22
CA LEU A 172 -13.57 17.67 -4.83
C LEU A 172 -13.85 18.56 -6.02
N ALA A 173 -13.14 18.39 -7.14
CA ALA A 173 -13.41 19.12 -8.38
C ALA A 173 -14.78 18.78 -8.97
N VAL A 174 -15.19 17.50 -8.94
CA VAL A 174 -16.36 17.01 -9.68
C VAL A 174 -17.63 16.97 -8.83
N VAL A 175 -17.55 16.44 -7.61
CA VAL A 175 -18.73 16.02 -6.84
C VAL A 175 -19.02 16.90 -5.64
N SER A 176 -18.06 17.74 -5.20
CA SER A 176 -18.23 18.55 -3.99
C SER A 176 -19.27 19.66 -4.17
N ARG A 177 -19.81 20.11 -3.02
CA ARG A 177 -20.71 21.28 -2.96
C ARG A 177 -19.96 22.62 -2.83
N LEU A 178 -18.67 22.63 -3.15
CA LEU A 178 -17.83 23.81 -3.11
C LEU A 178 -18.22 24.82 -4.20
N HIS A 179 -17.90 26.09 -3.97
CA HIS A 179 -18.02 27.13 -4.97
C HIS A 179 -17.25 26.77 -6.24
N TRP A 180 -17.78 27.15 -7.41
CA TRP A 180 -17.23 26.77 -8.71
C TRP A 180 -15.72 27.09 -8.86
N ALA A 181 -15.28 28.27 -8.34
CA ALA A 181 -13.86 28.67 -8.39
C ALA A 181 -12.93 27.70 -7.63
N LEU A 182 -13.36 27.19 -6.45
CA LEU A 182 -12.61 26.16 -5.72
C LEU A 182 -12.61 24.82 -6.45
N ARG A 183 -13.73 24.47 -7.09
CA ARG A 183 -13.80 23.25 -7.93
C ARG A 183 -12.86 23.35 -9.12
N LEU A 184 -12.80 24.53 -9.77
CA LEU A 184 -11.85 24.78 -10.87
C LEU A 184 -10.40 24.67 -10.37
N LEU A 185 -10.08 25.26 -9.20
CA LEU A 185 -8.75 25.14 -8.59
C LEU A 185 -8.38 23.67 -8.33
N TYR A 186 -9.29 22.86 -7.78
CA TYR A 186 -9.07 21.43 -7.61
C TYR A 186 -8.91 20.70 -8.96
N GLY A 187 -9.63 21.10 -10.00
CA GLY A 187 -9.46 20.57 -11.36
C GLY A 187 -8.07 20.86 -11.92
N ILE A 188 -7.61 22.12 -11.81
CA ILE A 188 -6.25 22.51 -12.21
C ILE A 188 -5.21 21.72 -11.41
N LEU A 189 -5.39 21.57 -10.10
CA LEU A 189 -4.49 20.79 -9.25
C LEU A 189 -4.47 19.31 -9.66
N ALA A 190 -5.62 18.72 -10.01
CA ALA A 190 -5.67 17.34 -10.50
C ALA A 190 -4.87 17.18 -11.80
N VAL A 191 -5.02 18.11 -12.76
CA VAL A 191 -4.24 18.11 -14.00
C VAL A 191 -2.74 18.27 -13.71
N ALA A 192 -2.37 19.19 -12.82
CA ALA A 192 -0.98 19.40 -12.44
C ALA A 192 -0.36 18.13 -11.81
N ILE A 193 -1.09 17.42 -10.94
CA ILE A 193 -0.64 16.15 -10.36
C ILE A 193 -0.49 15.10 -11.47
N VAL A 194 -1.44 14.97 -12.39
CA VAL A 194 -1.38 14.02 -13.52
C VAL A 194 -0.12 14.24 -14.35
N ILE A 195 0.17 15.51 -14.70
CA ILE A 195 1.38 15.88 -15.45
C ILE A 195 2.64 15.56 -14.64
N PHE A 196 2.63 15.82 -13.33
CA PHE A 196 3.78 15.61 -12.45
C PHE A 196 4.14 14.14 -12.28
N VAL A 197 3.14 13.26 -12.11
CA VAL A 197 3.38 11.83 -11.85
C VAL A 197 3.63 11.02 -13.13
N GLY A 198 3.21 11.54 -14.28
CA GLY A 198 3.39 10.87 -15.57
C GLY A 198 2.39 9.74 -15.83
N PRO A 199 2.43 9.15 -17.05
CA PRO A 199 1.45 8.17 -17.49
C PRO A 199 1.61 6.80 -16.79
N GLU A 200 2.82 6.41 -16.39
CA GLU A 200 3.08 5.09 -15.79
C GLU A 200 2.29 4.89 -14.49
N VAL A 201 2.28 5.90 -13.62
CA VAL A 201 1.50 5.88 -12.38
C VAL A 201 0.00 5.69 -12.66
N LEU A 202 -0.50 6.27 -13.75
CA LEU A 202 -1.93 6.24 -14.07
C LEU A 202 -2.40 4.89 -14.64
N LEU A 203 -1.51 4.04 -15.11
CA LEU A 203 -1.87 2.77 -15.76
C LEU A 203 -2.61 1.80 -14.83
N LEU A 204 -2.28 1.78 -13.53
CA LEU A 204 -2.93 0.93 -12.53
C LEU A 204 -4.05 1.65 -11.77
N MET A 205 -4.23 2.96 -11.97
CA MET A 205 -5.29 3.74 -11.33
C MET A 205 -6.71 3.23 -11.64
N PRO A 206 -7.05 2.73 -12.86
CA PRO A 206 -8.37 2.16 -13.12
C PRO A 206 -8.72 0.99 -12.20
N ALA A 207 -7.78 0.06 -11.91
CA ALA A 207 -7.99 -1.03 -10.97
C ALA A 207 -8.28 -0.51 -9.55
N TRP A 208 -7.53 0.52 -9.12
CA TRP A 208 -7.76 1.19 -7.84
C TRP A 208 -9.15 1.87 -7.78
N ILE A 209 -9.58 2.54 -8.87
CA ILE A 209 -10.91 3.17 -8.97
C ILE A 209 -12.03 2.13 -8.89
N LEU A 210 -11.89 0.97 -9.53
CA LEU A 210 -12.87 -0.13 -9.41
C LEU A 210 -13.04 -0.53 -7.94
N GLY A 211 -11.97 -0.65 -7.19
CA GLY A 211 -12.02 -0.84 -5.74
C GLY A 211 -12.77 0.30 -5.03
N ALA A 212 -12.48 1.56 -5.38
CA ALA A 212 -13.15 2.73 -4.78
C ALA A 212 -14.65 2.75 -5.06
N ILE A 213 -15.09 2.36 -6.25
CA ILE A 213 -16.51 2.23 -6.62
C ILE A 213 -17.19 1.18 -5.73
N VAL A 214 -16.59 0.01 -5.54
CA VAL A 214 -17.11 -1.02 -4.64
C VAL A 214 -17.19 -0.50 -3.21
N GLY A 215 -16.14 0.17 -2.72
CA GLY A 215 -16.08 0.75 -1.38
C GLY A 215 -17.13 1.83 -1.13
N ALA A 216 -17.37 2.70 -2.12
CA ALA A 216 -18.39 3.75 -2.07
C ALA A 216 -19.83 3.18 -2.00
N ASN A 217 -20.06 2.05 -2.66
CA ASN A 217 -21.39 1.39 -2.77
C ASN A 217 -21.54 0.20 -1.82
N ARG A 218 -20.63 0.00 -0.87
CA ARG A 218 -20.60 -1.17 0.02
C ARG A 218 -21.92 -1.44 0.75
N GLY A 219 -22.65 -0.39 1.13
CA GLY A 219 -23.94 -0.53 1.80
C GLY A 219 -25.02 -1.14 0.90
N THR A 220 -25.13 -0.66 -0.33
CA THR A 220 -26.07 -1.16 -1.35
C THR A 220 -25.72 -2.60 -1.74
N ILE A 221 -24.42 -2.87 -1.96
CA ILE A 221 -23.93 -4.21 -2.28
C ILE A 221 -24.23 -5.18 -1.13
N ALA A 222 -23.97 -4.79 0.11
CA ALA A 222 -24.28 -5.61 1.27
C ALA A 222 -25.79 -5.90 1.40
N ALA A 223 -26.64 -4.91 1.14
CA ALA A 223 -28.09 -5.08 1.17
C ALA A 223 -28.59 -6.07 0.08
N PHE A 224 -28.02 -5.99 -1.12
CA PHE A 224 -28.30 -6.93 -2.21
C PHE A 224 -27.86 -8.35 -1.85
N LEU A 225 -26.60 -8.54 -1.41
CA LEU A 225 -26.06 -9.85 -1.08
C LEU A 225 -26.78 -10.52 0.09
N ARG A 226 -27.27 -9.75 1.08
CA ARG A 226 -28.04 -10.29 2.21
C ARG A 226 -29.42 -10.82 1.80
N ARG A 227 -29.97 -10.33 0.69
CA ARG A 227 -31.23 -10.82 0.10
C ARG A 227 -31.02 -12.05 -0.79
N SER A 228 -29.78 -12.28 -1.24
CA SER A 228 -29.42 -13.40 -2.09
C SER A 228 -29.28 -14.71 -1.30
N PRO A 229 -29.59 -15.88 -1.89
CA PRO A 229 -29.38 -17.16 -1.24
C PRO A 229 -27.91 -17.34 -0.83
N ARG A 230 -27.66 -17.65 0.44
CA ARG A 230 -26.29 -17.85 0.97
C ARG A 230 -25.45 -18.86 0.17
N PRO A 231 -25.99 -20.02 -0.31
CA PRO A 231 -25.24 -20.94 -1.15
C PRO A 231 -24.74 -20.28 -2.45
N ALA A 232 -25.61 -19.51 -3.12
CA ALA A 232 -25.26 -18.83 -4.37
C ALA A 232 -24.15 -17.80 -4.17
N VAL A 233 -24.20 -17.03 -3.06
CA VAL A 233 -23.12 -16.07 -2.74
C VAL A 233 -21.81 -16.80 -2.46
N ARG A 234 -21.83 -17.95 -1.77
CA ARG A 234 -20.61 -18.76 -1.55
C ARG A 234 -20.04 -19.32 -2.85
N VAL A 235 -20.87 -19.87 -3.71
CA VAL A 235 -20.43 -20.35 -5.02
C VAL A 235 -19.79 -19.21 -5.81
N ALA A 236 -20.43 -18.03 -5.85
CA ALA A 236 -19.88 -16.86 -6.51
C ALA A 236 -18.52 -16.44 -5.93
N GLN A 237 -18.37 -16.44 -4.60
CA GLN A 237 -17.08 -16.12 -3.94
C GLN A 237 -15.98 -17.10 -4.34
N VAL A 238 -16.27 -18.41 -4.37
CA VAL A 238 -15.29 -19.43 -4.78
C VAL A 238 -14.94 -19.29 -6.26
N VAL A 239 -15.95 -19.17 -7.13
CA VAL A 239 -15.75 -18.99 -8.57
C VAL A 239 -14.91 -17.73 -8.86
N LEU A 240 -15.22 -16.61 -8.21
CA LEU A 240 -14.47 -15.38 -8.38
C LEU A 240 -13.05 -15.49 -7.82
N ALA A 241 -12.84 -16.19 -6.69
CA ALA A 241 -11.51 -16.42 -6.15
C ALA A 241 -10.64 -17.27 -7.09
N VAL A 242 -11.20 -18.37 -7.61
CA VAL A 242 -10.53 -19.20 -8.63
C VAL A 242 -10.31 -18.38 -9.90
N GLY A 243 -11.30 -17.59 -10.33
CA GLY A 243 -11.19 -16.72 -11.49
C GLY A 243 -10.09 -15.66 -11.36
N VAL A 244 -9.90 -15.07 -10.17
CA VAL A 244 -8.77 -14.15 -9.92
C VAL A 244 -7.44 -14.86 -10.07
N LEU A 245 -7.27 -16.05 -9.47
CA LEU A 245 -6.03 -16.84 -9.60
C LEU A 245 -5.77 -17.24 -11.06
N ALA A 246 -6.79 -17.71 -11.77
CA ALA A 246 -6.68 -18.05 -13.18
C ALA A 246 -6.34 -16.82 -14.04
N ALA A 247 -6.97 -15.67 -13.77
CA ALA A 247 -6.68 -14.42 -14.46
C ALA A 247 -5.24 -13.93 -14.20
N MET A 248 -4.71 -14.07 -12.97
CA MET A 248 -3.32 -13.76 -12.67
C MET A 248 -2.36 -14.61 -13.50
N VAL A 249 -2.57 -15.92 -13.54
CA VAL A 249 -1.74 -16.84 -14.32
C VAL A 249 -1.85 -16.56 -15.82
N ALA A 250 -3.07 -16.35 -16.33
CA ALA A 250 -3.29 -16.03 -17.75
C ALA A 250 -2.66 -14.69 -18.15
N HIS A 251 -2.78 -13.66 -17.32
CA HIS A 251 -2.18 -12.35 -17.53
C HIS A 251 -0.65 -12.46 -17.66
N HIS A 252 -0.01 -13.26 -16.82
CA HIS A 252 1.44 -13.47 -16.86
C HIS A 252 1.91 -14.12 -18.16
N GLN A 253 1.07 -14.95 -18.79
CA GLN A 253 1.41 -15.66 -20.03
C GLN A 253 1.20 -14.82 -21.31
N ILE A 254 0.48 -13.71 -21.23
CA ILE A 254 0.18 -12.85 -22.38
C ILE A 254 1.21 -11.72 -22.45
N PRO A 255 2.05 -11.65 -23.52
CA PRO A 255 2.92 -10.50 -23.74
C PRO A 255 2.04 -9.27 -23.97
N ALA A 256 1.99 -8.37 -22.99
CA ALA A 256 1.07 -7.25 -23.03
C ALA A 256 1.71 -5.99 -23.63
N PRO A 257 1.37 -5.60 -24.86
CA PRO A 257 1.72 -4.27 -25.36
C PRO A 257 0.81 -3.18 -24.77
N LEU A 258 -0.31 -3.54 -24.15
CA LEU A 258 -1.30 -2.61 -23.60
C LEU A 258 -1.81 -3.18 -22.28
N ARG A 259 -1.53 -2.53 -21.17
CA ARG A 259 -1.96 -2.93 -19.82
C ARG A 259 -3.51 -2.90 -19.60
N LEU A 260 -4.29 -3.11 -20.65
CA LEU A 260 -5.74 -3.36 -20.61
C LEU A 260 -6.09 -4.61 -19.80
N ASP A 261 -5.18 -5.56 -19.77
CA ASP A 261 -5.28 -6.82 -19.00
C ASP A 261 -5.30 -6.56 -17.50
N SER A 262 -4.54 -5.55 -17.01
CA SER A 262 -4.60 -5.13 -15.60
C SER A 262 -6.00 -4.61 -15.23
N LEU A 263 -6.74 -4.02 -16.18
CA LEU A 263 -8.13 -3.62 -15.98
C LEU A 263 -9.05 -4.84 -15.82
N ALA A 264 -8.86 -5.87 -16.65
CA ALA A 264 -9.65 -7.11 -16.56
C ALA A 264 -9.39 -7.83 -15.22
N LEU A 265 -8.12 -7.97 -14.82
CA LEU A 265 -7.74 -8.51 -13.52
C LEU A 265 -8.30 -7.64 -12.37
N GLY A 266 -8.22 -6.32 -12.49
CA GLY A 266 -8.82 -5.38 -11.55
C GLY A 266 -10.33 -5.55 -11.44
N ALA A 267 -11.03 -5.75 -12.56
CA ALA A 267 -12.49 -5.93 -12.58
C ALA A 267 -12.93 -7.23 -11.87
N ILE A 268 -12.31 -8.37 -12.20
CA ILE A 268 -12.64 -9.63 -11.52
C ILE A 268 -12.27 -9.59 -10.03
N THR A 269 -11.17 -8.94 -9.68
CA THR A 269 -10.78 -8.70 -8.28
C THR A 269 -11.78 -7.81 -7.56
N ALA A 270 -12.27 -6.74 -8.20
CA ALA A 270 -13.29 -5.86 -7.64
C ALA A 270 -14.61 -6.57 -7.42
N LEU A 271 -15.02 -7.48 -8.33
CA LEU A 271 -16.18 -8.34 -8.15
C LEU A 271 -16.00 -9.31 -6.97
N LEU A 272 -14.81 -9.90 -6.82
CA LEU A 272 -14.49 -10.71 -5.65
C LEU A 272 -14.61 -9.89 -4.37
N VAL A 273 -13.99 -8.71 -4.32
CA VAL A 273 -14.07 -7.79 -3.16
C VAL A 273 -15.52 -7.40 -2.86
N ALA A 274 -16.34 -7.13 -3.90
CA ALA A 274 -17.75 -6.84 -3.75
C ALA A 274 -18.51 -8.02 -3.12
N SER A 275 -18.23 -9.26 -3.56
CA SER A 275 -18.86 -10.46 -3.00
C SER A 275 -18.48 -10.71 -1.52
N LEU A 276 -17.29 -10.25 -1.11
CA LEU A 276 -16.76 -10.37 0.25
C LEU A 276 -17.16 -9.23 1.19
N VAL A 277 -18.02 -8.30 0.76
CA VAL A 277 -18.54 -7.22 1.63
C VAL A 277 -19.42 -7.80 2.75
N VAL A 278 -20.03 -8.96 2.53
CA VAL A 278 -20.78 -9.70 3.55
C VAL A 278 -19.97 -10.90 4.00
N ASP A 279 -19.64 -10.95 5.29
CA ASP A 279 -18.96 -12.09 5.90
C ASP A 279 -19.94 -13.28 5.97
N ILE A 280 -19.64 -14.32 5.23
CA ILE A 280 -20.32 -15.60 5.35
C ILE A 280 -19.37 -16.52 6.12
N ARG A 281 -19.69 -16.79 7.39
CA ARG A 281 -18.90 -17.71 8.23
C ARG A 281 -18.83 -19.08 7.57
N LEU A 282 -17.64 -19.65 7.49
CA LEU A 282 -17.43 -21.00 7.00
C LEU A 282 -17.64 -21.99 8.16
N PRO A 283 -18.29 -23.15 7.92
CA PRO A 283 -18.47 -24.14 8.97
C PRO A 283 -17.12 -24.80 9.35
N GLY A 284 -16.91 -24.99 10.67
CA GLY A 284 -15.84 -25.84 11.21
C GLY A 284 -14.44 -25.24 11.21
N LYS A 285 -13.39 -26.09 11.04
CA LYS A 285 -11.97 -25.73 11.13
C LYS A 285 -11.53 -24.67 10.11
N ALA A 286 -12.25 -24.50 9.02
CA ALA A 286 -11.98 -23.45 8.04
C ALA A 286 -12.11 -22.04 8.63
N ASP A 287 -13.03 -21.81 9.58
CA ASP A 287 -13.18 -20.52 10.26
C ASP A 287 -11.98 -20.22 11.19
N LEU A 288 -11.35 -21.25 11.74
CA LEU A 288 -10.14 -21.13 12.57
C LEU A 288 -8.91 -20.73 11.74
N VAL A 289 -8.74 -21.32 10.55
CA VAL A 289 -7.67 -20.97 9.61
C VAL A 289 -7.87 -19.53 9.10
N LEU A 290 -9.11 -19.14 8.84
CA LEU A 290 -9.48 -17.81 8.37
C LEU A 290 -9.31 -16.75 9.46
N SER A 291 -9.57 -17.07 10.73
CA SER A 291 -9.34 -16.16 11.86
C SER A 291 -7.86 -15.98 12.15
N GLY A 292 -7.05 -17.05 12.05
CA GLY A 292 -5.59 -16.99 12.14
C GLY A 292 -4.97 -16.11 11.05
N SER A 293 -5.46 -16.23 9.81
CA SER A 293 -4.98 -15.41 8.68
C SER A 293 -5.44 -13.96 8.74
N SER A 294 -6.51 -13.64 9.49
CA SER A 294 -6.91 -12.24 9.73
C SER A 294 -5.84 -11.47 10.51
N ASN A 295 -5.15 -12.13 11.44
CA ASN A 295 -4.03 -11.56 12.18
C ASN A 295 -2.80 -11.33 11.28
N ALA A 296 -2.58 -12.19 10.27
CA ALA A 296 -1.48 -12.04 9.33
C ALA A 296 -1.63 -10.80 8.41
N ALA A 297 -2.85 -10.38 8.13
CA ALA A 297 -3.10 -9.16 7.35
C ALA A 297 -2.63 -7.87 8.04
N HIS A 298 -2.47 -7.88 9.37
CA HIS A 298 -2.01 -6.71 10.12
C HIS A 298 -0.54 -6.37 9.92
N TRP A 299 0.24 -7.25 9.33
CA TRP A 299 1.66 -7.04 9.01
C TRP A 299 2.01 -7.33 7.54
N SER A 300 1.00 -7.52 6.69
CA SER A 300 1.19 -7.76 5.26
C SER A 300 1.87 -6.60 4.53
N TYR A 301 1.64 -5.36 4.97
CA TYR A 301 2.31 -4.19 4.44
C TYR A 301 3.78 -4.15 4.87
N SER A 302 4.06 -4.52 6.12
CA SER A 302 5.44 -4.67 6.61
C SER A 302 6.18 -5.77 5.84
N LEU A 303 5.55 -6.93 5.59
CA LEU A 303 6.13 -8.00 4.77
C LEU A 303 6.48 -7.49 3.37
N TYR A 304 5.55 -6.79 2.73
CA TYR A 304 5.79 -6.21 1.41
C TYR A 304 6.95 -5.21 1.39
N ALA A 305 7.09 -4.38 2.42
CA ALA A 305 8.09 -3.33 2.44
C ALA A 305 9.52 -3.81 2.75
N VAL A 306 9.68 -4.95 3.45
CA VAL A 306 11.00 -5.40 3.92
C VAL A 306 11.53 -6.65 3.22
N HIS A 307 10.69 -7.39 2.47
CA HIS A 307 11.11 -8.71 1.95
C HIS A 307 12.28 -8.62 0.97
N MET A 308 12.26 -7.62 0.09
CA MET A 308 13.22 -7.56 -1.03
C MET A 308 14.68 -7.41 -0.57
N PRO A 309 15.06 -6.43 0.27
CA PRO A 309 16.43 -6.32 0.74
C PRO A 309 16.87 -7.55 1.55
N ILE A 310 15.92 -8.24 2.24
CA ILE A 310 16.23 -9.48 2.96
C ILE A 310 16.49 -10.63 1.97
N VAL A 311 15.65 -10.76 0.94
CA VAL A 311 15.82 -11.78 -0.12
C VAL A 311 17.16 -11.60 -0.83
N VAL A 312 17.51 -10.37 -1.21
CA VAL A 312 18.78 -10.05 -1.89
C VAL A 312 19.97 -10.36 -0.99
N PHE A 313 19.92 -9.98 0.29
CA PHE A 313 20.99 -10.26 1.24
C PHE A 313 21.19 -11.76 1.46
N LEU A 314 20.10 -12.51 1.64
CA LEU A 314 20.16 -13.97 1.78
C LEU A 314 20.64 -14.65 0.50
N ALA A 315 20.24 -14.14 -0.67
CA ALA A 315 20.71 -14.67 -1.95
C ALA A 315 22.23 -14.46 -2.10
N ALA A 316 22.74 -13.28 -1.82
CA ALA A 316 24.18 -13.00 -1.85
C ALA A 316 24.98 -13.89 -0.91
N MET A 317 24.39 -14.30 0.21
CA MET A 317 25.02 -15.19 1.18
C MET A 317 24.98 -16.67 0.77
N LEU A 318 23.87 -17.15 0.20
CA LEU A 318 23.61 -18.60 -0.02
C LEU A 318 23.75 -19.01 -1.49
N VAL A 319 23.60 -18.09 -2.43
CA VAL A 319 23.64 -18.29 -3.89
C VAL A 319 24.42 -17.13 -4.51
N PRO A 320 25.75 -17.05 -4.26
CA PRO A 320 26.54 -15.89 -4.67
C PRO A 320 26.59 -15.66 -6.17
N ALA A 321 26.54 -16.72 -6.97
CA ALA A 321 26.48 -16.62 -8.44
C ALA A 321 25.11 -17.01 -8.96
N LYS A 322 24.58 -16.23 -9.90
CA LYS A 322 23.28 -16.51 -10.56
C LYS A 322 23.27 -17.88 -11.24
N ALA A 323 24.41 -18.34 -11.74
CA ALA A 323 24.57 -19.67 -12.34
C ALA A 323 24.49 -20.82 -11.31
N GLU A 324 24.61 -20.53 -10.02
CA GLU A 324 24.55 -21.52 -8.92
C GLU A 324 23.16 -21.58 -8.27
N ARG A 325 22.15 -20.99 -8.91
CA ARG A 325 20.76 -21.05 -8.42
C ARG A 325 20.31 -22.51 -8.30
N TRP A 326 19.47 -22.73 -7.30
CA TRP A 326 19.02 -24.06 -6.94
C TRP A 326 18.11 -24.69 -7.99
N THR A 327 18.27 -25.98 -8.19
CA THR A 327 17.28 -26.81 -8.89
C THR A 327 16.04 -26.99 -8.01
N ILE A 328 14.90 -27.24 -8.65
CA ILE A 328 13.65 -27.51 -7.92
C ILE A 328 13.62 -28.99 -7.52
N ASP A 329 14.20 -29.29 -6.38
CA ASP A 329 14.14 -30.58 -5.72
C ASP A 329 13.59 -30.46 -4.28
N PRO A 330 13.19 -31.56 -3.63
CA PRO A 330 12.56 -31.50 -2.32
C PRO A 330 13.42 -30.81 -1.24
N PRO A 331 14.75 -31.04 -1.13
CA PRO A 331 15.60 -30.34 -0.18
C PRO A 331 15.61 -28.82 -0.36
N HIS A 332 15.80 -28.33 -1.60
CA HIS A 332 15.85 -26.91 -1.87
C HIS A 332 14.47 -26.23 -1.72
N VAL A 333 13.39 -26.93 -2.08
CA VAL A 333 12.03 -26.43 -1.84
C VAL A 333 11.76 -26.31 -0.33
N LEU A 334 12.14 -27.30 0.47
CA LEU A 334 11.98 -27.24 1.93
C LEU A 334 12.83 -26.12 2.56
N LEU A 335 14.06 -25.95 2.10
CA LEU A 335 14.93 -24.85 2.53
C LEU A 335 14.31 -23.48 2.14
N GLY A 336 13.81 -23.36 0.92
CA GLY A 336 13.12 -22.15 0.45
C GLY A 336 11.89 -21.82 1.29
N LEU A 337 11.07 -22.82 1.62
CA LEU A 337 9.91 -22.63 2.51
C LEU A 337 10.34 -22.21 3.93
N ALA A 338 11.43 -22.77 4.45
CA ALA A 338 11.99 -22.38 5.75
C ALA A 338 12.48 -20.92 5.74
N LEU A 339 13.19 -20.50 4.68
CA LEU A 339 13.66 -19.12 4.51
C LEU A 339 12.50 -18.13 4.35
N ILE A 340 11.50 -18.43 3.51
CA ILE A 340 10.29 -17.60 3.37
C ILE A 340 9.56 -17.51 4.73
N SER A 341 9.49 -18.59 5.49
CA SER A 341 8.91 -18.58 6.84
C SER A 341 9.70 -17.68 7.78
N GLY A 342 11.04 -17.69 7.69
CA GLY A 342 11.92 -16.78 8.41
C GLY A 342 11.70 -15.32 8.05
N ILE A 343 11.56 -15.01 6.75
CA ILE A 343 11.21 -13.65 6.25
C ILE A 343 9.85 -13.22 6.79
N CYS A 344 8.86 -14.11 6.80
CA CYS A 344 7.54 -13.84 7.36
C CYS A 344 7.62 -13.58 8.89
N ALA A 345 8.40 -14.37 9.63
CA ALA A 345 8.61 -14.17 11.06
C ALA A 345 9.31 -12.84 11.37
N PHE A 346 10.33 -12.47 10.59
CA PHE A 346 10.97 -11.16 10.67
C PHE A 346 9.99 -10.03 10.41
N ALA A 347 9.22 -10.13 9.31
CA ALA A 347 8.23 -9.13 8.93
C ALA A 347 7.10 -9.00 9.96
N TRP A 348 6.72 -10.08 10.62
CA TRP A 348 5.79 -10.05 11.76
C TRP A 348 6.36 -9.24 12.93
N GLY A 349 7.60 -9.51 13.34
CA GLY A 349 8.30 -8.75 14.39
C GLY A 349 8.44 -7.27 14.02
N PHE A 350 8.86 -6.98 12.78
CA PHE A 350 8.95 -5.64 12.24
C PHE A 350 7.59 -4.91 12.24
N GLY A 351 6.53 -5.59 11.83
CA GLY A 351 5.16 -5.07 11.83
C GLY A 351 4.64 -4.76 13.24
N ARG A 352 5.07 -5.53 14.27
CA ARG A 352 4.77 -5.23 15.69
C ARG A 352 5.38 -3.90 16.13
N LEU A 353 6.55 -3.56 15.62
CA LEU A 353 7.25 -2.31 15.94
C LEU A 353 6.74 -1.13 15.11
N THR A 354 6.19 -1.38 13.94
CA THR A 354 5.81 -0.34 12.96
C THR A 354 4.31 -0.30 12.72
N GLU A 355 3.77 -1.13 11.84
CA GLU A 355 2.39 -1.10 11.35
C GLU A 355 1.35 -1.17 12.48
N HIS A 356 1.60 -1.97 13.51
CA HIS A 356 0.72 -2.12 14.68
C HIS A 356 0.60 -0.82 15.49
N ASN A 357 1.61 0.04 15.45
CA ASN A 357 1.63 1.31 16.17
C ASN A 357 1.03 2.49 15.38
N THR A 358 0.49 2.26 14.18
CA THR A 358 -0.04 3.31 13.29
C THR A 358 -1.07 4.20 13.99
N ASP A 359 -2.02 3.61 14.72
CA ASP A 359 -3.06 4.38 15.42
C ASP A 359 -2.51 5.19 16.59
N ARG A 360 -1.50 4.70 17.28
CA ARG A 360 -0.82 5.44 18.35
C ARG A 360 -0.10 6.66 17.79
N VAL A 361 0.70 6.48 16.75
CA VAL A 361 1.42 7.57 16.07
C VAL A 361 0.44 8.59 15.50
N ARG A 362 -0.61 8.14 14.81
CA ARG A 362 -1.65 9.01 14.27
C ARG A 362 -2.30 9.88 15.34
N ARG A 363 -2.64 9.31 16.51
CA ARG A 363 -3.21 10.06 17.64
C ARG A 363 -2.24 11.10 18.18
N THR A 364 -0.97 10.74 18.37
CA THR A 364 0.07 11.66 18.83
C THR A 364 0.28 12.83 17.87
N VAL A 365 0.38 12.56 16.56
CA VAL A 365 0.51 13.60 15.54
C VAL A 365 -0.73 14.50 15.51
N SER A 366 -1.93 13.92 15.56
CA SER A 366 -3.19 14.69 15.57
C SER A 366 -3.30 15.60 16.80
N SER A 367 -2.97 15.11 18.00
CA SER A 367 -3.00 15.89 19.25
C SER A 367 -1.97 17.03 19.25
N TRP A 368 -0.79 16.80 18.69
CA TRP A 368 0.23 17.83 18.56
C TRP A 368 -0.24 19.00 17.68
N PHE A 369 -0.88 18.70 16.54
CA PHE A 369 -1.46 19.72 15.69
C PHE A 369 -2.64 20.47 16.34
N GLN A 370 -3.46 19.80 17.18
CA GLN A 370 -4.56 20.43 17.89
C GLN A 370 -4.05 21.40 18.96
N ARG A 371 -3.03 21.00 19.74
CA ARG A 371 -2.40 21.84 20.76
C ARG A 371 -1.80 23.12 20.17
N ARG A 372 -1.16 23.03 19.00
CA ARG A 372 -0.62 24.21 18.29
C ARG A 372 -1.71 25.17 17.82
N SER A 373 -2.81 24.63 17.28
CA SER A 373 -3.94 25.45 16.83
C SER A 373 -4.63 26.17 18.00
N GLY A 374 -4.80 25.51 19.14
CA GLY A 374 -5.36 26.11 20.36
C GLY A 374 -4.47 27.20 20.97
N ARG A 375 -3.13 27.02 20.97
CA ARG A 375 -2.21 28.06 21.43
C ARG A 375 -2.22 29.29 20.53
N SER A 376 -2.34 29.12 19.19
CA SER A 376 -2.41 30.23 18.25
C SER A 376 -3.71 31.03 18.38
N ALA A 377 -4.82 30.38 18.71
CA ALA A 377 -6.11 31.05 18.96
C ALA A 377 -6.08 31.86 20.28
N ASN A 378 -5.49 31.30 21.34
CA ASN A 378 -5.36 31.96 22.63
C ASN A 378 -4.44 33.18 22.57
N ASN A 379 -3.33 33.11 21.83
CA ASN A 379 -2.44 34.26 21.62
C ASN A 379 -3.08 35.39 20.80
N ARG A 380 -3.94 35.05 19.82
CA ARG A 380 -4.69 36.09 19.07
C ARG A 380 -5.76 36.75 19.96
N GLY A 381 -6.46 35.98 20.81
CA GLY A 381 -7.39 36.53 21.78
C GLY A 381 -6.74 37.44 22.83
N ALA A 382 -5.52 37.11 23.26
CA ALA A 382 -4.77 37.96 24.18
C ALA A 382 -4.26 39.26 23.54
N MET A 383 -3.87 39.24 22.25
CA MET A 383 -3.48 40.45 21.51
C MET A 383 -4.65 41.38 21.20
N THR A 384 -5.85 40.86 20.99
CA THR A 384 -7.06 41.70 20.77
C THR A 384 -7.65 42.24 22.07
N ALA A 385 -7.47 41.59 23.20
CA ALA A 385 -7.91 42.07 24.51
C ALA A 385 -7.00 43.18 25.11
N GLY A 386 -5.74 43.27 24.65
CA GLY A 386 -4.77 44.27 25.12
C GLY A 386 -4.89 45.66 24.45
N ASN A 387 -5.79 45.87 23.46
CA ASN A 387 -5.87 47.09 22.67
C ASN A 387 -7.17 47.87 22.87
N HIS A 388 -7.83 47.74 24.04
CA HIS A 388 -8.85 48.68 24.44
C HIS A 388 -8.24 49.81 25.31
N PRO A 389 -8.13 51.08 24.83
CA PRO A 389 -7.76 52.17 25.70
C PRO A 389 -8.88 52.40 26.69
N GLY A 390 -8.48 52.34 27.98
CA GLY A 390 -9.42 52.56 29.08
C GLY A 390 -10.17 53.89 28.94
N HIS A 391 -11.50 53.86 28.91
CA HIS A 391 -12.29 55.01 29.17
C HIS A 391 -12.18 55.36 30.67
N PRO A 392 -11.89 56.61 31.05
CA PRO A 392 -11.90 57.04 32.45
C PRO A 392 -13.34 57.03 32.99
N SER A 393 -13.52 56.35 34.10
CA SER A 393 -14.74 56.35 34.89
C SER A 393 -15.10 57.80 35.31
N ALA A 394 -16.22 58.29 34.82
CA ALA A 394 -16.85 59.55 35.33
C ALA A 394 -17.34 59.32 36.75
N GLU A 395 -16.87 60.18 37.67
CA GLU A 395 -17.33 60.34 39.03
C GLU A 395 -18.85 60.70 39.01
N SER A 396 -19.60 59.98 39.83
CA SER A 396 -21.00 60.33 40.16
C SER A 396 -21.02 61.16 41.44
N PRO A 397 -21.66 62.32 41.49
CA PRO A 397 -21.75 63.12 42.72
C PRO A 397 -22.78 62.52 43.66
N ALA A 398 -22.43 62.59 44.94
CA ALA A 398 -23.30 62.30 46.08
C ALA A 398 -24.51 63.24 46.11
N GLN A 399 -25.70 62.70 46.33
CA GLN A 399 -26.86 63.38 46.89
C GLN A 399 -27.31 62.62 48.10
N GLY A 400 -27.29 63.23 49.12
CA GLY A 400 -27.71 63.43 50.44
C GLY A 400 -29.20 63.40 50.64
N ASP A 401 -29.52 62.87 51.77
CA ASP A 401 -30.64 63.16 52.73
C ASP A 401 -32.03 63.61 52.20
N ALA A 402 -33.05 62.82 52.54
CA ALA A 402 -34.02 63.23 53.56
C ALA A 402 -35.29 62.35 53.52
N GLN A 403 -35.68 61.96 54.81
CA GLN A 403 -36.96 61.47 55.33
C GLN A 403 -37.33 60.02 55.05
#